data_38430cb76875cbc3a595a2abd1b7728c
#
_entry.id   38430cb76875cbc3a595a2abd1b7728c
#
_cell.length_a   1.000
_cell.length_b   1.000
_cell.length_c   1.000
_cell.angle_alpha   90.00
_cell.angle_beta   90.00
_cell.angle_gamma   90.00
#
_symmetry.space_group_name_H-M   'P 1'
#
loop_
_entity.id
_entity.type
_entity.pdbx_description
1 polymer ?
#
loop_
_entity_poly.entity_id
_entity_poly.type
_entity_poly.pdbx_seq_one_letter_code
_entity_poly.pdbx_strand_id
1 'polypeptide(L)'
;AEKLKSVSCAGCHDQETRVFKASVHGGATVDKDGMTVGCKGCHGTHDIRAKDDFESRTFAINLPRTCLGCHSAKVRNARGGAFVELYEKSAHYRALERAGLTLSATCSNCHGAHDIQSVKDAVSKVSRKNIIKTCGQCHVGIQRDYLEGVHGKDYVKGIKDVPVCTDCHSEHDIRSPMDLDSTVYTTKVAQVCSRCHDDMALSRQYGFAPNRMKTYANSFHGTASKFGEIRVANCASCHGFHDIRDPADPKSSIYPANLPETCGQCHPGASKHFAEGKIHNALGTTGDIRDKAPHIVKTVYLAVIAAIIGVFLLFIAADLFGRAIRRKTHG
;
A
#
# COMPACT_ATOMS: atom_id res chain seq x y z
N ALA A 1 -21.29 -32.65 -46.45
CA ALA A 1 -20.07 -31.91 -46.16
C ALA A 1 -19.50 -32.47 -44.87
N GLU A 2 -18.30 -33.10 -44.99
CA GLU A 2 -17.55 -33.62 -43.86
C GLU A 2 -17.16 -32.47 -42.93
N LYS A 3 -17.57 -32.52 -41.68
CA LYS A 3 -17.18 -31.49 -40.71
C LYS A 3 -15.67 -31.57 -40.51
N LEU A 4 -14.94 -30.58 -40.99
CA LEU A 4 -13.49 -30.46 -40.73
C LEU A 4 -13.26 -30.55 -39.22
N LYS A 5 -12.40 -31.47 -38.80
CA LYS A 5 -11.97 -31.58 -37.38
C LYS A 5 -11.29 -30.27 -36.98
N SER A 6 -11.69 -29.71 -35.84
CA SER A 6 -10.98 -28.54 -35.30
C SER A 6 -9.52 -28.86 -35.02
N VAL A 7 -8.63 -27.98 -35.44
CA VAL A 7 -7.19 -28.14 -35.18
C VAL A 7 -6.94 -28.13 -33.68
N SER A 8 -6.20 -29.13 -33.20
CA SER A 8 -5.77 -29.22 -31.80
C SER A 8 -4.39 -28.58 -31.65
N CYS A 9 -4.31 -27.52 -30.85
CA CYS A 9 -3.02 -26.87 -30.53
C CYS A 9 -2.04 -27.84 -29.81
N ALA A 10 -2.61 -28.80 -29.05
CA ALA A 10 -1.85 -29.80 -28.30
C ALA A 10 -0.93 -30.70 -29.14
N GLY A 11 -1.22 -30.85 -30.45
CA GLY A 11 -0.39 -31.66 -31.34
C GLY A 11 1.02 -31.08 -31.56
N CYS A 12 1.18 -29.75 -31.42
CA CYS A 12 2.47 -29.08 -31.57
C CYS A 12 2.91 -28.36 -30.27
N HIS A 13 1.98 -27.92 -29.43
CA HIS A 13 2.19 -27.17 -28.18
C HIS A 13 1.82 -28.04 -26.97
N ASP A 14 2.43 -29.20 -26.87
CA ASP A 14 2.11 -30.18 -25.83
C ASP A 14 2.49 -29.69 -24.42
N GLN A 15 3.64 -29.04 -24.26
CA GLN A 15 4.09 -28.52 -22.98
C GLN A 15 3.17 -27.41 -22.48
N GLU A 16 2.88 -26.42 -23.31
CA GLU A 16 1.98 -25.31 -22.98
C GLU A 16 0.59 -25.81 -22.66
N THR A 17 0.11 -26.83 -23.41
CA THR A 17 -1.18 -27.45 -23.17
C THR A 17 -1.26 -28.16 -21.82
N ARG A 18 -0.21 -28.88 -21.40
CA ARG A 18 -0.17 -29.52 -20.08
C ARG A 18 -0.21 -28.48 -18.96
N VAL A 19 0.63 -27.46 -19.07
CA VAL A 19 0.70 -26.38 -18.09
C VAL A 19 -0.62 -25.63 -18.00
N PHE A 20 -1.21 -25.28 -19.15
CA PHE A 20 -2.51 -24.60 -19.22
C PHE A 20 -3.62 -25.43 -18.56
N LYS A 21 -3.70 -26.74 -18.85
CA LYS A 21 -4.71 -27.63 -18.25
C LYS A 21 -4.62 -27.68 -16.71
N ALA A 22 -3.43 -27.51 -16.15
CA ALA A 22 -3.20 -27.47 -14.71
C ALA A 22 -3.45 -26.08 -14.10
N SER A 23 -3.73 -25.06 -14.92
CA SER A 23 -4.00 -23.68 -14.47
C SER A 23 -5.47 -23.49 -14.11
N VAL A 24 -5.79 -22.35 -13.48
CA VAL A 24 -7.18 -21.96 -13.19
C VAL A 24 -8.03 -21.79 -14.46
N HIS A 25 -7.40 -21.47 -15.58
CA HIS A 25 -8.08 -21.35 -16.88
C HIS A 25 -8.34 -22.73 -17.52
N GLY A 26 -7.42 -23.67 -17.38
CA GLY A 26 -7.59 -25.02 -17.91
C GLY A 26 -8.61 -25.88 -17.16
N GLY A 27 -8.81 -25.60 -15.88
CA GLY A 27 -9.87 -26.18 -15.04
C GLY A 27 -11.20 -25.46 -15.12
N ALA A 28 -11.25 -24.32 -15.81
CA ALA A 28 -12.51 -23.56 -15.96
C ALA A 28 -13.44 -24.31 -16.93
N THR A 29 -14.51 -24.85 -16.40
CA THR A 29 -15.68 -25.26 -17.19
C THR A 29 -16.33 -24.04 -17.82
N VAL A 30 -16.99 -24.24 -18.95
CA VAL A 30 -17.83 -23.25 -19.64
C VAL A 30 -18.59 -22.44 -18.58
N ASP A 31 -18.44 -21.13 -18.59
CA ASP A 31 -19.27 -20.27 -17.74
C ASP A 31 -20.72 -20.31 -18.21
N LYS A 32 -21.66 -19.74 -17.44
CA LYS A 32 -23.09 -19.75 -17.74
C LYS A 32 -23.42 -19.05 -19.07
N ASP A 33 -22.50 -18.29 -19.63
CA ASP A 33 -22.63 -17.56 -20.89
C ASP A 33 -21.98 -18.30 -22.07
N GLY A 34 -21.53 -19.56 -21.88
CA GLY A 34 -20.95 -20.41 -22.91
C GLY A 34 -19.50 -20.07 -23.29
N MET A 35 -18.83 -19.19 -22.53
CA MET A 35 -17.49 -18.77 -22.83
C MET A 35 -16.47 -19.74 -22.21
N THR A 36 -15.77 -20.50 -23.06
CA THR A 36 -14.64 -21.35 -22.68
C THR A 36 -13.34 -20.59 -22.80
N VAL A 37 -12.59 -20.50 -21.71
CA VAL A 37 -11.23 -20.03 -21.79
C VAL A 37 -10.37 -21.12 -22.45
N GLY A 38 -9.68 -20.76 -23.51
CA GLY A 38 -8.79 -21.69 -24.24
C GLY A 38 -7.71 -20.94 -24.99
N CYS A 39 -6.83 -21.66 -25.67
CA CYS A 39 -5.72 -21.07 -26.42
C CYS A 39 -6.18 -19.92 -27.34
N LYS A 40 -7.27 -20.12 -28.05
CA LYS A 40 -7.82 -19.14 -29.01
C LYS A 40 -8.32 -17.85 -28.35
N GLY A 41 -8.74 -17.90 -27.10
CA GLY A 41 -9.21 -16.73 -26.35
C GLY A 41 -8.13 -15.66 -26.18
N CYS A 42 -6.90 -16.10 -25.98
CA CYS A 42 -5.74 -15.22 -25.82
C CYS A 42 -4.97 -15.01 -27.12
N HIS A 43 -4.77 -16.06 -27.92
CA HIS A 43 -3.90 -16.04 -29.10
C HIS A 43 -4.61 -15.72 -30.42
N GLY A 44 -5.94 -15.72 -30.45
CA GLY A 44 -6.71 -15.57 -31.69
C GLY A 44 -6.94 -16.91 -32.40
N THR A 45 -7.45 -16.87 -33.62
CA THR A 45 -7.84 -18.05 -34.41
C THR A 45 -7.08 -18.16 -35.72
N HIS A 46 -7.26 -17.21 -36.60
CA HIS A 46 -6.64 -17.15 -37.92
C HIS A 46 -5.50 -16.12 -38.00
N ASP A 47 -5.42 -15.26 -36.99
CA ASP A 47 -4.49 -14.16 -36.83
C ASP A 47 -3.49 -14.40 -35.69
N ILE A 48 -3.11 -15.65 -35.47
CA ILE A 48 -2.16 -16.02 -34.43
C ILE A 48 -0.77 -15.52 -34.83
N ARG A 49 -0.17 -14.68 -33.95
CA ARG A 49 1.14 -14.06 -34.13
C ARG A 49 2.08 -14.42 -33.00
N ALA A 50 3.37 -14.33 -33.23
CA ALA A 50 4.37 -14.47 -32.20
C ALA A 50 4.19 -13.41 -31.11
N LYS A 51 4.56 -13.72 -29.88
CA LYS A 51 4.38 -12.83 -28.71
C LYS A 51 5.15 -11.52 -28.81
N ASP A 52 6.19 -11.47 -29.62
CA ASP A 52 7.06 -10.33 -29.89
C ASP A 52 6.63 -9.51 -31.12
N ASP A 53 5.63 -9.97 -31.88
CA ASP A 53 4.97 -9.19 -32.91
C ASP A 53 4.02 -8.16 -32.26
N PHE A 54 4.20 -6.88 -32.61
CA PHE A 54 3.40 -5.78 -32.02
C PHE A 54 1.90 -5.88 -32.30
N GLU A 55 1.49 -6.60 -33.35
CA GLU A 55 0.08 -6.86 -33.64
C GLU A 55 -0.48 -8.10 -32.90
N SER A 56 0.38 -8.87 -32.21
CA SER A 56 -0.06 -10.01 -31.43
C SER A 56 -0.96 -9.59 -30.28
N ARG A 57 -2.03 -10.34 -30.03
CA ARG A 57 -2.90 -10.14 -28.86
C ARG A 57 -2.15 -10.33 -27.54
N THR A 58 -1.06 -11.11 -27.57
CA THR A 58 -0.22 -11.39 -26.40
C THR A 58 1.05 -10.53 -26.33
N PHE A 59 1.21 -9.56 -27.24
CA PHE A 59 2.26 -8.57 -27.13
C PHE A 59 2.04 -7.68 -25.91
N ALA A 60 3.10 -7.23 -25.27
CA ALA A 60 3.05 -6.55 -23.97
C ALA A 60 1.99 -5.44 -23.88
N ILE A 61 1.93 -4.55 -24.87
CA ILE A 61 0.95 -3.43 -24.89
C ILE A 61 -0.49 -3.93 -25.08
N ASN A 62 -0.70 -5.02 -25.83
CA ASN A 62 -2.02 -5.54 -26.13
C ASN A 62 -2.57 -6.47 -25.03
N LEU A 63 -1.68 -7.03 -24.21
CA LEU A 63 -2.02 -8.05 -23.24
C LEU A 63 -3.09 -7.60 -22.21
N PRO A 64 -3.07 -6.35 -21.68
CA PRO A 64 -4.12 -5.89 -20.78
C PRO A 64 -5.51 -5.95 -21.42
N ARG A 65 -5.67 -5.56 -22.69
CA ARG A 65 -6.93 -5.64 -23.43
C ARG A 65 -7.39 -7.09 -23.62
N THR A 66 -6.45 -8.00 -23.86
CA THR A 66 -6.75 -9.43 -23.99
C THR A 66 -7.34 -10.00 -22.71
N CYS A 67 -6.76 -9.64 -21.56
CA CYS A 67 -7.29 -10.04 -20.25
C CYS A 67 -8.64 -9.35 -19.94
N LEU A 68 -8.78 -8.07 -20.30
CA LEU A 68 -9.97 -7.25 -20.09
C LEU A 68 -11.22 -7.85 -20.78
N GLY A 69 -11.05 -8.55 -21.87
CA GLY A 69 -12.13 -9.23 -22.57
C GLY A 69 -12.97 -10.14 -21.66
N CYS A 70 -12.35 -10.68 -20.61
CA CYS A 70 -13.03 -11.53 -19.62
C CYS A 70 -12.96 -10.95 -18.18
N HIS A 71 -11.89 -10.22 -17.83
CA HIS A 71 -11.64 -9.71 -16.48
C HIS A 71 -12.02 -8.22 -16.32
N SER A 72 -13.17 -7.81 -16.84
CA SER A 72 -13.70 -6.45 -16.62
C SER A 72 -14.86 -6.45 -15.63
N ALA A 73 -15.05 -5.29 -14.98
CA ALA A 73 -16.21 -5.08 -14.09
C ALA A 73 -17.56 -5.21 -14.82
N LYS A 74 -17.57 -5.10 -16.14
CA LYS A 74 -18.77 -5.21 -16.99
C LYS A 74 -19.16 -6.65 -17.29
N VAL A 75 -18.25 -7.61 -17.16
CA VAL A 75 -18.53 -9.02 -17.41
C VAL A 75 -19.16 -9.62 -16.14
N ARG A 76 -20.48 -9.87 -16.19
CA ARG A 76 -21.20 -10.58 -15.12
C ARG A 76 -20.51 -11.93 -14.88
N ASN A 77 -20.17 -12.23 -13.64
CA ASN A 77 -19.51 -13.46 -13.18
C ASN A 77 -17.99 -13.56 -13.45
N ALA A 78 -17.30 -12.55 -13.98
CA ALA A 78 -15.84 -12.55 -13.96
C ALA A 78 -15.36 -12.55 -12.50
N ARG A 79 -14.81 -13.66 -12.04
CA ARG A 79 -14.04 -13.68 -10.80
C ARG A 79 -12.82 -12.80 -11.03
N GLY A 80 -12.86 -11.59 -10.50
CA GLY A 80 -11.75 -10.68 -10.70
C GLY A 80 -12.13 -9.23 -10.92
N GLY A 81 -13.41 -8.92 -11.17
CA GLY A 81 -13.93 -7.56 -11.15
C GLY A 81 -13.08 -6.52 -11.87
N ALA A 82 -12.90 -5.36 -11.25
CA ALA A 82 -12.21 -4.19 -11.80
C ALA A 82 -10.67 -4.27 -11.80
N PHE A 83 -10.06 -5.46 -11.79
CA PHE A 83 -8.58 -5.57 -11.62
C PHE A 83 -7.82 -4.98 -12.81
N VAL A 84 -8.34 -5.11 -14.02
CA VAL A 84 -7.68 -4.52 -15.19
C VAL A 84 -7.79 -3.01 -15.15
N GLU A 85 -8.97 -2.48 -14.81
CA GLU A 85 -9.20 -1.04 -14.65
C GLU A 85 -8.35 -0.43 -13.51
N LEU A 86 -8.05 -1.22 -12.46
CA LEU A 86 -7.12 -0.82 -11.41
C LEU A 86 -5.67 -0.84 -11.93
N TYR A 87 -5.28 -1.88 -12.69
CA TYR A 87 -3.97 -1.95 -13.30
C TYR A 87 -3.71 -0.78 -14.26
N GLU A 88 -4.71 -0.33 -15.03
CA GLU A 88 -4.62 0.84 -15.92
C GLU A 88 -4.25 2.14 -15.18
N LYS A 89 -4.49 2.22 -13.87
CA LYS A 89 -4.09 3.35 -13.01
C LYS A 89 -2.67 3.22 -12.48
N SER A 90 -2.04 2.06 -12.63
CA SER A 90 -0.72 1.76 -12.07
C SER A 90 0.42 2.48 -12.78
N ALA A 91 1.56 2.58 -12.09
CA ALA A 91 2.81 3.06 -12.67
C ALA A 91 3.30 2.12 -13.79
N HIS A 92 3.07 0.81 -13.64
CA HIS A 92 3.44 -0.17 -14.67
C HIS A 92 2.68 0.05 -15.97
N TYR A 93 1.36 0.23 -15.91
CA TYR A 93 0.57 0.50 -17.11
C TYR A 93 0.92 1.84 -17.74
N ARG A 94 1.11 2.87 -16.92
CA ARG A 94 1.54 4.19 -17.46
C ARG A 94 2.89 4.12 -18.17
N ALA A 95 3.84 3.35 -17.64
CA ALA A 95 5.13 3.13 -18.30
C ALA A 95 4.99 2.32 -19.60
N LEU A 96 4.12 1.32 -19.61
CA LEU A 96 3.83 0.50 -20.77
C LEU A 96 3.15 1.31 -21.89
N GLU A 97 2.05 1.99 -21.58
CA GLU A 97 1.19 2.65 -22.56
C GLU A 97 1.75 4.00 -23.02
N ARG A 98 2.17 4.86 -22.07
CA ARG A 98 2.57 6.24 -22.39
C ARG A 98 4.02 6.37 -22.78
N ALA A 99 4.90 5.56 -22.16
CA ALA A 99 6.32 5.60 -22.45
C ALA A 99 6.77 4.48 -23.41
N GLY A 100 5.87 3.60 -23.86
CA GLY A 100 6.18 2.47 -24.74
C GLY A 100 7.15 1.45 -24.11
N LEU A 101 7.29 1.42 -22.79
CA LEU A 101 8.22 0.54 -22.09
C LEU A 101 7.66 -0.89 -22.05
N THR A 102 7.92 -1.66 -23.10
CA THR A 102 7.42 -3.04 -23.25
C THR A 102 7.97 -4.02 -22.19
N LEU A 103 9.02 -3.65 -21.48
CA LEU A 103 9.55 -4.40 -20.34
C LEU A 103 8.79 -4.11 -19.03
N SER A 104 7.89 -3.14 -19.02
CA SER A 104 7.05 -2.87 -17.84
C SER A 104 6.16 -4.08 -17.52
N ALA A 105 5.96 -4.34 -16.23
CA ALA A 105 5.21 -5.50 -15.79
C ALA A 105 3.76 -5.48 -16.30
N THR A 106 3.34 -6.57 -16.92
CA THR A 106 1.98 -6.84 -17.38
C THR A 106 1.34 -7.93 -16.53
N CYS A 107 0.10 -8.28 -16.82
CA CYS A 107 -0.62 -9.36 -16.12
C CYS A 107 0.19 -10.66 -16.06
N SER A 108 0.81 -11.05 -17.19
CA SER A 108 1.57 -12.30 -17.28
C SER A 108 2.89 -12.30 -16.52
N ASN A 109 3.51 -11.15 -16.30
CA ASN A 109 4.74 -11.06 -15.51
C ASN A 109 4.50 -11.43 -14.05
N CYS A 110 3.33 -11.01 -13.51
CA CYS A 110 2.95 -11.30 -12.14
C CYS A 110 2.26 -12.64 -12.00
N HIS A 111 1.26 -12.93 -12.84
CA HIS A 111 0.39 -14.10 -12.69
C HIS A 111 0.88 -15.34 -13.42
N GLY A 112 1.81 -15.21 -14.35
CA GLY A 112 2.15 -16.23 -15.34
C GLY A 112 1.30 -16.11 -16.60
N ALA A 113 1.56 -16.94 -17.59
CA ALA A 113 0.83 -16.95 -18.85
C ALA A 113 -0.04 -18.22 -18.99
N HIS A 114 0.60 -19.38 -19.06
CA HIS A 114 -0.10 -20.65 -19.14
C HIS A 114 -0.28 -21.34 -17.79
N ASP A 115 0.50 -20.91 -16.78
CA ASP A 115 0.61 -21.47 -15.43
C ASP A 115 -0.12 -20.62 -14.36
N ILE A 116 -1.15 -19.89 -14.75
CA ILE A 116 -1.88 -19.02 -13.83
C ILE A 116 -2.58 -19.84 -12.74
N GLN A 117 -2.23 -19.58 -11.48
CA GLN A 117 -2.80 -20.27 -10.32
C GLN A 117 -3.58 -19.29 -9.42
N SER A 118 -4.51 -19.84 -8.63
CA SER A 118 -5.21 -19.07 -7.62
C SER A 118 -4.22 -18.42 -6.64
N VAL A 119 -4.46 -17.18 -6.23
CA VAL A 119 -3.66 -16.49 -5.22
C VAL A 119 -3.53 -17.28 -3.90
N LYS A 120 -4.50 -18.16 -3.61
CA LYS A 120 -4.50 -19.03 -2.42
C LYS A 120 -3.59 -20.25 -2.57
N ASP A 121 -3.18 -20.57 -3.79
CA ASP A 121 -2.29 -21.69 -4.06
C ASP A 121 -0.84 -21.30 -3.75
N ALA A 122 -0.16 -22.14 -2.99
CA ALA A 122 1.24 -21.89 -2.62
C ALA A 122 2.21 -21.82 -3.80
N VAL A 123 1.86 -22.45 -4.95
CA VAL A 123 2.68 -22.41 -6.18
C VAL A 123 2.38 -21.17 -7.03
N SER A 124 1.32 -20.44 -6.76
CA SER A 124 1.00 -19.20 -7.46
C SER A 124 2.13 -18.17 -7.33
N LYS A 125 2.53 -17.56 -8.43
CA LYS A 125 3.52 -16.47 -8.44
C LYS A 125 3.09 -15.28 -7.58
N VAL A 126 1.79 -15.06 -7.43
CA VAL A 126 1.20 -13.97 -6.63
C VAL A 126 0.72 -14.42 -5.26
N SER A 127 1.01 -15.65 -4.83
CA SER A 127 0.79 -16.04 -3.45
C SER A 127 1.71 -15.25 -2.52
N ARG A 128 1.26 -15.02 -1.29
CA ARG A 128 2.03 -14.26 -0.28
C ARG A 128 3.48 -14.77 -0.13
N LYS A 129 3.68 -16.09 -0.28
CA LYS A 129 5.00 -16.73 -0.22
C LYS A 129 5.91 -16.40 -1.40
N ASN A 130 5.36 -15.98 -2.53
CA ASN A 130 6.12 -15.78 -3.76
C ASN A 130 6.21 -14.32 -4.18
N ILE A 131 5.44 -13.42 -3.56
CA ILE A 131 5.35 -11.99 -3.93
C ILE A 131 6.73 -11.33 -3.96
N ILE A 132 7.57 -11.55 -2.96
CA ILE A 132 8.91 -10.94 -2.89
C ILE A 132 9.76 -11.38 -4.09
N LYS A 133 9.70 -12.67 -4.43
CA LYS A 133 10.41 -13.22 -5.60
C LYS A 133 9.84 -12.67 -6.91
N THR A 134 8.53 -12.56 -7.00
CA THR A 134 7.85 -12.09 -8.23
C THR A 134 8.17 -10.62 -8.52
N CYS A 135 8.08 -9.75 -7.52
CA CYS A 135 8.48 -8.34 -7.67
C CYS A 135 9.99 -8.21 -7.91
N GLY A 136 10.78 -9.02 -7.21
CA GLY A 136 12.24 -9.03 -7.29
C GLY A 136 12.81 -9.42 -8.64
N GLN A 137 12.02 -10.02 -9.55
CA GLN A 137 12.48 -10.32 -10.93
C GLN A 137 12.93 -9.05 -11.68
N CYS A 138 12.32 -7.91 -11.36
CA CYS A 138 12.65 -6.61 -11.94
C CYS A 138 13.19 -5.65 -10.88
N HIS A 139 12.65 -5.67 -9.67
CA HIS A 139 13.04 -4.80 -8.57
C HIS A 139 14.12 -5.45 -7.67
N VAL A 140 15.22 -5.90 -8.28
CA VAL A 140 16.29 -6.68 -7.62
C VAL A 140 16.91 -5.94 -6.44
N GLY A 141 17.21 -4.65 -6.60
CA GLY A 141 17.80 -3.83 -5.52
C GLY A 141 16.85 -3.70 -4.33
N ILE A 142 15.58 -3.41 -4.61
CA ILE A 142 14.53 -3.27 -3.59
C ILE A 142 14.28 -4.60 -2.87
N GLN A 143 14.29 -5.72 -3.61
CA GLN A 143 14.20 -7.05 -2.99
C GLN A 143 15.34 -7.29 -2.00
N ARG A 144 16.57 -6.99 -2.39
CA ARG A 144 17.75 -7.12 -1.52
C ARG A 144 17.60 -6.28 -0.26
N ASP A 145 17.26 -5.00 -0.42
CA ASP A 145 17.13 -4.06 0.68
C ASP A 145 16.00 -4.51 1.65
N TYR A 146 14.86 -4.97 1.11
CA TYR A 146 13.79 -5.53 1.92
C TYR A 146 14.26 -6.76 2.73
N LEU A 147 14.99 -7.69 2.09
CA LEU A 147 15.47 -8.91 2.76
C LEU A 147 16.53 -8.63 3.84
N GLU A 148 17.24 -7.50 3.79
CA GLU A 148 18.15 -7.04 4.84
C GLU A 148 17.42 -6.41 6.03
N GLY A 149 16.21 -5.91 5.83
CA GLY A 149 15.37 -5.31 6.86
C GLY A 149 14.74 -6.34 7.82
N VAL A 150 14.12 -5.86 8.90
CA VAL A 150 13.45 -6.71 9.90
C VAL A 150 12.31 -7.50 9.27
N HIS A 151 11.50 -6.87 8.43
CA HIS A 151 10.38 -7.53 7.76
C HIS A 151 10.85 -8.66 6.84
N GLY A 152 11.90 -8.42 6.06
CA GLY A 152 12.45 -9.45 5.17
C GLY A 152 13.10 -10.61 5.90
N LYS A 153 13.83 -10.34 6.98
CA LYS A 153 14.41 -11.38 7.84
C LYS A 153 13.33 -12.27 8.44
N ASP A 154 12.23 -11.69 8.89
CA ASP A 154 11.12 -12.44 9.47
C ASP A 154 10.29 -13.17 8.40
N TYR A 155 10.17 -12.59 7.21
CA TYR A 155 9.61 -13.31 6.05
C TYR A 155 10.42 -14.58 5.72
N VAL A 156 11.75 -14.51 5.71
CA VAL A 156 12.62 -15.67 5.46
C VAL A 156 12.45 -16.74 6.54
N LYS A 157 12.21 -16.35 7.80
CA LYS A 157 11.86 -17.28 8.90
C LYS A 157 10.47 -17.90 8.77
N GLY A 158 9.66 -17.47 7.81
CA GLY A 158 8.32 -17.99 7.57
C GLY A 158 7.23 -17.40 8.47
N ILE A 159 7.48 -16.26 9.10
CA ILE A 159 6.48 -15.53 9.90
C ILE A 159 5.38 -15.03 8.97
N LYS A 160 4.12 -15.40 9.27
CA LYS A 160 2.99 -15.18 8.35
C LYS A 160 2.48 -13.74 8.30
N ASP A 161 2.58 -13.02 9.42
CA ASP A 161 2.00 -11.68 9.58
C ASP A 161 2.95 -10.55 9.13
N VAL A 162 4.11 -10.92 8.57
CA VAL A 162 5.07 -9.96 8.05
C VAL A 162 4.54 -9.31 6.76
N PRO A 163 4.58 -7.98 6.61
CA PRO A 163 4.13 -7.32 5.38
C PRO A 163 5.01 -7.71 4.19
N VAL A 164 4.40 -7.93 3.05
CA VAL A 164 5.07 -8.10 1.75
C VAL A 164 4.83 -6.87 0.86
N CYS A 165 5.41 -6.81 -0.32
CA CYS A 165 5.36 -5.62 -1.19
C CYS A 165 3.93 -5.07 -1.36
N THR A 166 2.95 -5.95 -1.60
CA THR A 166 1.56 -5.56 -1.85
C THR A 166 0.83 -5.01 -0.63
N ASP A 167 1.28 -5.29 0.58
CA ASP A 167 0.67 -4.75 1.80
C ASP A 167 0.90 -3.24 1.94
N CYS A 168 1.99 -2.74 1.34
CA CYS A 168 2.32 -1.32 1.32
C CYS A 168 1.89 -0.66 0.01
N HIS A 169 2.20 -1.30 -1.14
CA HIS A 169 2.06 -0.70 -2.47
C HIS A 169 0.73 -1.01 -3.17
N SER A 170 -0.16 -1.77 -2.54
CA SER A 170 -1.33 -2.38 -3.16
C SER A 170 -0.99 -3.44 -4.22
N GLU A 171 -1.97 -3.95 -4.97
CA GLU A 171 -1.78 -5.09 -5.85
C GLU A 171 -1.83 -4.71 -7.33
N HIS A 172 -2.96 -4.18 -7.81
CA HIS A 172 -3.17 -3.86 -9.22
C HIS A 172 -2.97 -2.38 -9.54
N ASP A 173 -3.35 -1.48 -8.66
CA ASP A 173 -3.15 -0.04 -8.82
C ASP A 173 -1.86 0.46 -8.14
N ILE A 174 -0.77 -0.29 -8.29
CA ILE A 174 0.55 0.10 -7.76
C ILE A 174 0.96 1.45 -8.36
N ARG A 175 0.90 2.50 -7.55
CA ARG A 175 1.15 3.87 -8.00
C ARG A 175 2.51 4.37 -7.57
N SER A 176 3.00 5.39 -8.29
CA SER A 176 4.19 6.13 -7.87
C SER A 176 3.99 6.70 -6.46
N PRO A 177 5.04 6.71 -5.60
CA PRO A 177 4.98 7.38 -4.29
C PRO A 177 4.62 8.87 -4.37
N MET A 178 4.81 9.49 -5.56
CA MET A 178 4.47 10.89 -5.81
C MET A 178 3.01 11.10 -6.24
N ASP A 179 2.26 10.04 -6.48
CA ASP A 179 0.84 10.09 -6.84
C ASP A 179 0.01 10.26 -5.57
N LEU A 180 -0.86 11.27 -5.53
CA LEU A 180 -1.75 11.55 -4.38
C LEU A 180 -2.62 10.36 -3.99
N ASP A 181 -2.98 9.51 -4.96
CA ASP A 181 -3.78 8.32 -4.72
C ASP A 181 -2.96 7.10 -4.30
N SER A 182 -1.62 7.17 -4.35
CA SER A 182 -0.74 6.09 -3.90
C SER A 182 -0.98 5.77 -2.42
N THR A 183 -0.99 4.50 -2.07
CA THR A 183 -1.05 4.05 -0.66
C THR A 183 0.18 4.49 0.12
N VAL A 184 1.32 4.63 -0.56
CA VAL A 184 2.60 5.08 0.01
C VAL A 184 2.90 6.55 -0.28
N TYR A 185 1.88 7.36 -0.64
CA TYR A 185 2.02 8.80 -0.70
C TYR A 185 2.43 9.35 0.68
N THR A 186 3.27 10.37 0.71
CA THR A 186 3.95 10.84 1.94
C THR A 186 3.03 11.02 3.15
N THR A 187 1.81 11.57 2.98
CA THR A 187 0.84 11.75 4.07
C THR A 187 0.09 10.48 4.46
N LYS A 188 0.17 9.42 3.65
CA LYS A 188 -0.52 8.13 3.89
C LYS A 188 0.38 7.05 4.51
N VAL A 189 1.70 7.23 4.46
CA VAL A 189 2.68 6.24 4.97
C VAL A 189 2.38 5.84 6.42
N ALA A 190 2.08 6.81 7.29
CA ALA A 190 1.79 6.52 8.69
C ALA A 190 0.57 5.59 8.86
N GLN A 191 -0.46 5.76 8.03
CA GLN A 191 -1.64 4.89 8.03
C GLN A 191 -1.32 3.48 7.54
N VAL A 192 -0.42 3.33 6.57
CA VAL A 192 0.04 2.01 6.09
C VAL A 192 0.74 1.26 7.21
N CYS A 193 1.69 1.90 7.88
CA CYS A 193 2.44 1.29 8.99
C CYS A 193 1.53 0.94 10.18
N SER A 194 0.57 1.81 10.50
CA SER A 194 -0.32 1.64 11.66
C SER A 194 -1.27 0.46 11.53
N ARG A 195 -1.56 -0.02 10.32
CA ARG A 195 -2.40 -1.21 10.13
C ARG A 195 -1.92 -2.43 10.93
N CYS A 196 -0.60 -2.55 11.12
CA CYS A 196 -0.01 -3.61 11.93
C CYS A 196 0.58 -3.06 13.24
N HIS A 197 1.26 -1.89 13.19
CA HIS A 197 1.97 -1.36 14.35
C HIS A 197 1.07 -0.74 15.44
N ASP A 198 -0.23 -0.57 15.18
CA ASP A 198 -1.22 -0.22 16.19
C ASP A 198 -2.12 -1.41 16.56
N ASP A 199 -1.93 -2.58 15.94
CA ASP A 199 -2.64 -3.79 16.29
C ASP A 199 -2.10 -4.36 17.61
N MET A 200 -2.98 -4.42 18.63
CA MET A 200 -2.64 -4.87 19.97
C MET A 200 -2.34 -6.37 20.04
N ALA A 201 -2.91 -7.16 19.14
CA ALA A 201 -2.66 -8.60 19.10
C ALA A 201 -1.28 -8.88 18.51
N LEU A 202 -0.96 -8.25 17.37
CA LEU A 202 0.36 -8.36 16.74
C LEU A 202 1.45 -7.78 17.66
N SER A 203 1.18 -6.65 18.31
CA SER A 203 2.10 -6.03 19.25
C SER A 203 2.48 -6.97 20.41
N ARG A 204 1.48 -7.66 20.99
CA ARG A 204 1.73 -8.66 22.05
C ARG A 204 2.44 -9.91 21.52
N GLN A 205 2.07 -10.36 20.32
CA GLN A 205 2.64 -11.57 19.72
C GLN A 205 4.11 -11.40 19.36
N TYR A 206 4.49 -10.24 18.85
CA TYR A 206 5.84 -9.98 18.33
C TYR A 206 6.68 -9.03 19.17
N GLY A 207 6.15 -8.55 20.29
CA GLY A 207 6.90 -7.77 21.28
C GLY A 207 7.23 -6.33 20.88
N PHE A 208 6.60 -5.77 19.85
CA PHE A 208 6.80 -4.36 19.51
C PHE A 208 5.80 -3.45 20.26
N ALA A 209 6.20 -2.20 20.50
CA ALA A 209 5.37 -1.28 21.26
C ALA A 209 4.15 -0.81 20.45
N PRO A 210 2.93 -0.87 21.03
CA PRO A 210 1.69 -0.44 20.39
C PRO A 210 1.53 1.09 20.32
N ASN A 211 0.46 1.56 19.69
CA ASN A 211 0.07 2.97 19.63
C ASN A 211 1.09 3.88 18.93
N ARG A 212 1.85 3.36 17.98
CA ARG A 212 2.87 4.14 17.26
C ARG A 212 2.25 5.27 16.43
N MET A 213 1.11 5.01 15.79
CA MET A 213 0.36 6.06 15.08
C MET A 213 -0.11 7.16 16.02
N LYS A 214 -0.64 6.80 17.20
CA LYS A 214 -1.12 7.78 18.18
C LYS A 214 0.02 8.70 18.67
N THR A 215 1.18 8.11 18.98
CA THR A 215 2.34 8.89 19.45
C THR A 215 2.92 9.76 18.34
N TYR A 216 2.97 9.28 17.10
CA TYR A 216 3.33 10.07 15.93
C TYR A 216 2.34 11.22 15.68
N ALA A 217 1.03 10.93 15.66
CA ALA A 217 -0.02 11.94 15.41
C ALA A 217 -0.02 13.10 16.43
N ASN A 218 0.47 12.83 17.65
CA ASN A 218 0.62 13.85 18.69
C ASN A 218 1.94 14.64 18.58
N SER A 219 2.85 14.25 17.70
CA SER A 219 4.09 14.99 17.42
C SER A 219 3.81 16.18 16.50
N PHE A 220 4.78 17.11 16.40
CA PHE A 220 4.72 18.18 15.40
C PHE A 220 4.63 17.62 13.97
N HIS A 221 5.44 16.62 13.63
CA HIS A 221 5.44 15.99 12.31
C HIS A 221 4.08 15.36 11.98
N GLY A 222 3.49 14.62 12.90
CA GLY A 222 2.18 14.01 12.69
C GLY A 222 1.06 15.03 12.59
N THR A 223 1.12 16.09 13.39
CA THR A 223 0.14 17.20 13.33
C THR A 223 0.23 17.92 11.99
N ALA A 224 1.41 18.31 11.55
CA ALA A 224 1.60 18.98 10.26
C ALA A 224 1.21 18.07 9.06
N SER A 225 1.57 16.78 9.11
CA SER A 225 1.14 15.80 8.10
C SER A 225 -0.39 15.68 8.01
N LYS A 226 -1.08 15.71 9.15
CA LYS A 226 -2.56 15.71 9.21
C LYS A 226 -3.18 16.90 8.50
N PHE A 227 -2.52 18.05 8.51
CA PHE A 227 -2.93 19.26 7.78
C PHE A 227 -2.43 19.30 6.33
N GLY A 228 -1.87 18.20 5.81
CA GLY A 228 -1.49 18.07 4.42
C GLY A 228 -0.08 18.56 4.08
N GLU A 229 0.74 18.93 5.08
CA GLU A 229 2.14 19.30 4.81
C GLU A 229 2.93 18.04 4.37
N ILE A 230 3.44 18.07 3.15
CA ILE A 230 4.11 16.93 2.50
C ILE A 230 5.63 16.87 2.79
N ARG A 231 6.22 17.96 3.29
CA ARG A 231 7.66 18.04 3.58
C ARG A 231 8.01 17.61 5.00
N VAL A 232 7.02 17.26 5.80
CA VAL A 232 7.26 16.78 7.16
C VAL A 232 7.63 15.30 7.16
N ALA A 233 8.47 14.91 8.15
CA ALA A 233 8.86 13.54 8.32
C ALA A 233 7.66 12.64 8.67
N ASN A 234 7.59 11.49 8.00
CA ASN A 234 6.69 10.40 8.32
C ASN A 234 7.48 9.19 8.86
N CYS A 235 6.83 8.05 9.09
CA CYS A 235 7.49 6.86 9.62
C CYS A 235 8.71 6.46 8.79
N ALA A 236 8.56 6.43 7.46
CA ALA A 236 9.62 6.01 6.56
C ALA A 236 10.78 7.02 6.48
N SER A 237 10.54 8.30 6.74
CA SER A 237 11.59 9.32 6.76
C SER A 237 12.63 9.06 7.86
N CYS A 238 12.20 8.43 8.96
CA CYS A 238 13.08 8.09 10.07
C CYS A 238 13.54 6.63 10.04
N HIS A 239 12.62 5.70 9.73
CA HIS A 239 12.86 4.25 9.81
C HIS A 239 13.36 3.61 8.51
N GLY A 240 13.41 4.35 7.40
CA GLY A 240 13.66 3.80 6.09
C GLY A 240 12.39 3.25 5.41
N PHE A 241 12.53 2.76 4.17
CA PHE A 241 11.41 2.30 3.36
C PHE A 241 11.41 0.78 3.23
N HIS A 242 12.48 0.20 2.71
CA HIS A 242 12.57 -1.21 2.39
C HIS A 242 13.52 -1.96 3.34
N ASP A 243 14.62 -1.33 3.74
CA ASP A 243 15.62 -1.87 4.66
C ASP A 243 15.36 -1.46 6.13
N ILE A 244 14.10 -1.38 6.53
CA ILE A 244 13.73 -1.01 7.91
C ILE A 244 14.47 -1.92 8.90
N ARG A 245 15.31 -1.33 9.77
CA ARG A 245 16.20 -2.06 10.68
C ARG A 245 15.75 -1.93 12.13
N ASP A 246 16.13 -2.92 12.94
CA ASP A 246 15.94 -2.85 14.38
C ASP A 246 16.62 -1.60 14.95
N PRO A 247 16.02 -0.89 15.91
CA PRO A 247 16.65 0.27 16.57
C PRO A 247 18.00 -0.04 17.22
N ALA A 248 18.26 -1.27 17.58
CA ALA A 248 19.53 -1.71 18.16
C ALA A 248 20.60 -2.05 17.09
N ASP A 249 20.22 -2.14 15.80
CA ASP A 249 21.17 -2.37 14.70
C ASP A 249 21.98 -1.08 14.46
N PRO A 250 23.32 -1.10 14.56
CA PRO A 250 24.15 0.07 14.27
C PRO A 250 23.98 0.68 12.88
N LYS A 251 23.44 -0.09 11.92
CA LYS A 251 23.11 0.38 10.57
C LYS A 251 21.70 1.00 10.48
N SER A 252 20.91 0.94 11.55
CA SER A 252 19.60 1.57 11.57
C SER A 252 19.69 3.08 11.52
N SER A 253 18.90 3.73 10.70
CA SER A 253 18.80 5.19 10.64
C SER A 253 18.35 5.79 11.98
N ILE A 254 17.65 5.02 12.82
CA ILE A 254 17.21 5.43 14.15
C ILE A 254 18.09 4.88 15.28
N TYR A 255 19.22 4.26 14.96
CA TYR A 255 20.22 3.94 15.97
C TYR A 255 20.73 5.25 16.63
N PRO A 256 20.91 5.31 17.96
CA PRO A 256 21.20 6.57 18.65
C PRO A 256 22.34 7.40 18.06
N ALA A 257 23.41 6.76 17.60
CA ALA A 257 24.54 7.46 16.99
C ALA A 257 24.21 8.06 15.61
N ASN A 258 23.21 7.51 14.89
CA ASN A 258 22.84 7.92 13.53
C ASN A 258 21.72 8.98 13.53
N LEU A 259 21.03 9.21 14.67
CA LEU A 259 19.93 10.17 14.76
C LEU A 259 20.31 11.59 14.32
N PRO A 260 21.48 12.14 14.64
CA PRO A 260 21.87 13.47 14.16
C PRO A 260 21.88 13.57 12.64
N GLU A 261 22.35 12.54 11.94
CA GLU A 261 22.35 12.48 10.48
C GLU A 261 20.93 12.35 9.94
N THR A 262 20.13 11.46 10.51
CA THR A 262 18.72 11.24 10.12
C THR A 262 17.88 12.50 10.30
N CYS A 263 17.98 13.17 11.45
CA CYS A 263 17.30 14.43 11.68
C CYS A 263 17.86 15.56 10.81
N GLY A 264 19.17 15.54 10.58
CA GLY A 264 19.92 16.53 9.80
C GLY A 264 19.50 16.62 8.33
N GLN A 265 18.88 15.57 7.78
CA GLN A 265 18.33 15.60 6.41
C GLN A 265 17.29 16.73 6.22
N CYS A 266 16.55 17.08 7.26
CA CYS A 266 15.55 18.14 7.25
C CYS A 266 15.86 19.28 8.22
N HIS A 267 16.67 19.04 9.27
CA HIS A 267 17.04 20.00 10.29
C HIS A 267 18.55 20.28 10.23
N PRO A 268 19.00 21.23 9.39
CA PRO A 268 20.42 21.56 9.27
C PRO A 268 21.03 21.89 10.63
N GLY A 269 22.16 21.27 10.98
CA GLY A 269 22.81 21.45 12.26
C GLY A 269 22.23 20.62 13.41
N ALA A 270 21.38 19.63 13.12
CA ALA A 270 20.91 18.70 14.13
C ALA A 270 22.08 18.03 14.83
N SER A 271 22.20 18.26 16.14
CA SER A 271 23.25 17.69 16.98
C SER A 271 22.74 16.47 17.75
N LYS A 272 23.64 15.81 18.48
CA LYS A 272 23.27 14.73 19.41
C LYS A 272 22.20 15.17 20.40
N HIS A 273 22.28 16.39 20.93
CA HIS A 273 21.28 16.92 21.88
C HIS A 273 19.93 17.22 21.22
N PHE A 274 19.92 17.60 19.93
CA PHE A 274 18.68 17.75 19.18
C PHE A 274 17.91 16.43 19.08
N ALA A 275 18.62 15.32 18.93
CA ALA A 275 18.04 13.98 18.74
C ALA A 275 17.69 13.26 20.06
N GLU A 276 18.00 13.83 21.25
CA GLU A 276 17.68 13.23 22.55
C GLU A 276 16.18 13.23 22.88
N GLY A 277 15.36 13.99 22.11
CA GLY A 277 13.92 14.03 22.27
C GLY A 277 13.25 12.72 21.86
N LYS A 278 12.29 12.25 22.66
CA LYS A 278 11.46 11.09 22.33
C LYS A 278 10.40 11.47 21.31
N ILE A 279 10.48 10.98 20.09
CA ILE A 279 9.48 11.22 19.03
C ILE A 279 8.20 10.41 19.29
N HIS A 280 8.34 9.18 19.77
CA HIS A 280 7.24 8.33 20.19
C HIS A 280 6.97 8.49 21.70
N ASN A 281 6.47 9.66 22.09
CA ASN A 281 6.08 9.91 23.48
C ASN A 281 4.72 9.28 23.77
N ALA A 282 4.71 8.24 24.57
CA ALA A 282 3.50 7.80 25.25
C ALA A 282 3.21 8.77 26.40
N LEU A 283 2.49 9.86 26.11
CA LEU A 283 2.09 10.85 27.10
C LEU A 283 1.43 10.14 28.30
N GLY A 284 2.08 10.19 29.45
CA GLY A 284 1.52 9.73 30.72
C GLY A 284 1.84 8.31 31.15
N THR A 285 2.78 7.58 30.50
CA THR A 285 3.11 6.19 30.86
C THR A 285 4.35 6.06 31.76
N THR A 286 5.23 7.06 31.78
CA THR A 286 6.34 7.13 32.74
C THR A 286 5.97 8.12 33.84
N GLY A 287 6.29 7.84 35.08
CA GLY A 287 6.01 8.74 36.22
C GLY A 287 6.73 10.10 36.19
N ASP A 288 7.51 10.38 35.12
CA ASP A 288 8.31 11.59 34.95
C ASP A 288 7.41 12.82 34.72
N ILE A 289 7.70 13.89 35.43
CA ILE A 289 7.02 15.20 35.30
C ILE A 289 7.13 15.75 33.87
N ARG A 290 8.20 15.43 33.14
CA ARG A 290 8.41 15.84 31.74
C ARG A 290 7.38 15.25 30.80
N ASP A 291 6.89 14.04 31.05
CA ASP A 291 5.86 13.37 30.27
C ASP A 291 4.46 13.92 30.61
N LYS A 292 4.28 14.46 31.84
CA LYS A 292 3.02 15.05 32.32
C LYS A 292 2.87 16.54 31.93
N ALA A 293 3.99 17.26 31.81
CA ALA A 293 3.97 18.70 31.54
C ALA A 293 3.17 19.11 30.30
N PRO A 294 3.31 18.46 29.14
CA PRO A 294 2.49 18.81 27.95
C PRO A 294 1.00 18.57 28.17
N HIS A 295 0.63 17.54 28.94
CA HIS A 295 -0.77 17.28 29.28
C HIS A 295 -1.34 18.34 30.22
N ILE A 296 -0.59 18.73 31.23
CA ILE A 296 -0.96 19.79 32.17
C ILE A 296 -1.16 21.10 31.41
N VAL A 297 -0.18 21.50 30.57
CA VAL A 297 -0.25 22.72 29.77
C VAL A 297 -1.48 22.71 28.85
N LYS A 298 -1.72 21.61 28.15
CA LYS A 298 -2.90 21.45 27.30
C LYS A 298 -4.20 21.59 28.10
N THR A 299 -4.27 20.95 29.26
CA THR A 299 -5.49 20.97 30.10
C THR A 299 -5.74 22.37 30.62
N VAL A 300 -4.73 23.05 31.13
CA VAL A 300 -4.82 24.43 31.60
C VAL A 300 -5.25 25.36 30.45
N TYR A 301 -4.62 25.24 29.29
CA TYR A 301 -4.95 26.03 28.12
C TYR A 301 -6.42 25.87 27.68
N LEU A 302 -6.89 24.63 27.61
CA LEU A 302 -8.28 24.35 27.26
C LEU A 302 -9.25 24.85 28.31
N ALA A 303 -8.92 24.78 29.61
CA ALA A 303 -9.74 25.32 30.68
C ALA A 303 -9.84 26.85 30.58
N VAL A 304 -8.73 27.53 30.29
CA VAL A 304 -8.72 28.99 30.09
C VAL A 304 -9.60 29.38 28.89
N ILE A 305 -9.47 28.71 27.76
CA ILE A 305 -10.30 28.95 26.58
C ILE A 305 -11.79 28.75 26.92
N ALA A 306 -12.12 27.63 27.57
CA ALA A 306 -13.49 27.32 27.96
C ALA A 306 -14.07 28.39 28.90
N ALA A 307 -13.26 28.87 29.87
CA ALA A 307 -13.66 29.97 30.76
C ALA A 307 -13.93 31.28 30.00
N ILE A 308 -13.05 31.67 29.07
CA ILE A 308 -13.23 32.87 28.24
C ILE A 308 -14.51 32.76 27.42
N ILE A 309 -14.70 31.63 26.71
CA ILE A 309 -15.90 31.39 25.90
C ILE A 309 -17.15 31.43 26.79
N GLY A 310 -17.11 30.81 27.97
CA GLY A 310 -18.19 30.81 28.94
C GLY A 310 -18.58 32.21 29.38
N VAL A 311 -17.61 33.07 29.71
CA VAL A 311 -17.86 34.48 30.07
C VAL A 311 -18.53 35.24 28.91
N PHE A 312 -18.06 35.07 27.67
CA PHE A 312 -18.67 35.71 26.50
C PHE A 312 -20.10 35.21 26.26
N LEU A 313 -20.37 33.94 26.40
CA LEU A 313 -21.73 33.39 26.27
C LEU A 313 -22.67 33.92 27.35
N LEU A 314 -22.22 34.04 28.62
CA LEU A 314 -22.97 34.62 29.70
C LEU A 314 -23.27 36.12 29.44
N PHE A 315 -22.28 36.86 28.95
CA PHE A 315 -22.47 38.26 28.57
C PHE A 315 -23.52 38.43 27.48
N ILE A 316 -23.43 37.60 26.40
CA ILE A 316 -24.41 37.61 25.31
C ILE A 316 -25.82 37.27 25.85
N ALA A 317 -25.93 36.25 26.69
CA ALA A 317 -27.20 35.84 27.27
C ALA A 317 -27.80 36.94 28.14
N ALA A 318 -27.00 37.62 28.98
CA ALA A 318 -27.43 38.74 29.79
C ALA A 318 -27.89 39.94 28.95
N ASP A 319 -27.19 40.27 27.87
CA ASP A 319 -27.59 41.34 26.95
C ASP A 319 -28.92 41.02 26.23
N LEU A 320 -29.05 39.80 25.71
CA LEU A 320 -30.29 39.34 25.06
C LEU A 320 -31.49 39.38 26.04
N PHE A 321 -31.29 38.91 27.28
CA PHE A 321 -32.29 38.93 28.32
C PHE A 321 -32.68 40.39 28.68
N GLY A 322 -31.70 41.26 28.85
CA GLY A 322 -31.91 42.67 29.11
C GLY A 322 -32.68 43.39 27.99
N ARG A 323 -32.40 43.05 26.73
CA ARG A 323 -33.16 43.55 25.56
C ARG A 323 -34.61 43.03 25.55
N ALA A 324 -34.83 41.76 25.90
CA ALA A 324 -36.16 41.16 25.96
C ALA A 324 -37.04 41.82 27.04
N ILE A 325 -36.47 42.11 28.21
CA ILE A 325 -37.17 42.82 29.28
C ILE A 325 -37.54 44.25 28.84
N ARG A 326 -36.61 45.03 28.29
CA ARG A 326 -36.82 46.35 27.79
C ARG A 326 -37.93 46.46 26.74
N ARG A 327 -38.04 45.47 25.86
CA ARG A 327 -39.13 45.38 24.89
C ARG A 327 -40.48 45.11 25.49
N LYS A 328 -40.59 44.45 26.67
CA LYS A 328 -41.83 44.20 27.37
C LYS A 328 -42.30 45.41 28.21
N THR A 329 -41.40 46.29 28.59
CA THR A 329 -41.72 47.45 29.41
C THR A 329 -42.07 48.75 28.63
N HIS A 330 -41.77 48.73 27.29
CA HIS A 330 -42.03 49.91 26.41
C HIS A 330 -42.97 49.60 25.23
N GLY A 331 -43.61 48.44 25.20
CA GLY A 331 -44.75 48.09 24.33
C GLY A 331 -46.00 47.86 25.13
#